data_a932393973e3513351da3f6688b10bff
#
_entry.id   a932393973e3513351da3f6688b10bff
#
_cell.length_a   1.000
_cell.length_b   1.000
_cell.length_c   1.000
_cell.angle_alpha   90.00
_cell.angle_beta   90.00
_cell.angle_gamma   90.00
#
_symmetry.space_group_name_H-M   'P 1'
#
loop_
_entity.id
_entity.type
_entity.pdbx_description
1 polymer ?
#
loop_
_entity_poly.entity_id
_entity_poly.type
_entity_poly.pdbx_seq_one_letter_code
_entity_poly.pdbx_strand_id
1 'polypeptide(L)'
;MGIVASLAFYAIYTKWFRKTIFAKKWARAIIGVSIVGCFAVQVLLYGPFSGFRTWFIIASMNTMNHSYLCQWFYNDDQIAEVFKDNYYKEIDEEQDLGLISPNGISVGKLEKELKGTIKKWDATVEIKNENYVLISQKVNDQDAYVVLCLDPSKVVLGYSTKLSSGAGEYVTKQAERKDALLGMNAAGFYDPDSSSAGGNPMGLTISQGKVISNDKSSYRYDGGLIGFDSDNKFVMIKQISASEALGRGIRDAVTWGPYLVVNGKSLLVKGTGGMGYAARTAIGQRADGVVIFLVVDSNASRSKGATMLDLAEIMVDYGAINAANLDGGTSSVLAMPSSV
;
A
#
# COMPACT_ATOMS: atom_id res chain seq x y z
N MET A 1 12.12 31.30 -13.58
CA MET A 1 13.43 30.87 -14.12
C MET A 1 13.35 30.10 -15.44
N GLY A 2 12.40 29.17 -15.65
CA GLY A 2 12.30 28.35 -16.86
C GLY A 2 12.16 29.13 -18.19
N ILE A 3 11.37 30.18 -18.23
CA ILE A 3 11.17 30.98 -19.45
C ILE A 3 12.46 31.71 -19.86
N VAL A 4 13.21 32.24 -18.89
CA VAL A 4 14.49 32.91 -19.13
C VAL A 4 15.56 31.94 -19.62
N ALA A 5 15.59 30.72 -19.06
CA ALA A 5 16.49 29.67 -19.50
C ALA A 5 16.15 29.17 -20.92
N SER A 6 14.87 29.06 -21.25
CA SER A 6 14.41 28.66 -22.58
C SER A 6 14.72 29.73 -23.64
N LEU A 7 14.58 31.00 -23.29
CA LEU A 7 14.95 32.13 -24.17
C LEU A 7 16.46 32.27 -24.34
N ALA A 8 17.24 32.06 -23.28
CA ALA A 8 18.70 32.04 -23.34
C ALA A 8 19.22 30.86 -24.18
N PHE A 9 18.65 29.67 -24.01
CA PHE A 9 18.96 28.51 -24.85
C PHE A 9 18.62 28.75 -26.32
N TYR A 10 17.46 29.36 -26.59
CA TYR A 10 17.05 29.76 -27.93
C TYR A 10 18.01 30.80 -28.55
N ALA A 11 18.46 31.78 -27.78
CA ALA A 11 19.39 32.81 -28.26
C ALA A 11 20.80 32.24 -28.56
N ILE A 12 21.33 31.39 -27.72
CA ILE A 12 22.61 30.67 -27.91
C ILE A 12 22.49 29.71 -29.11
N TYR A 13 21.38 28.98 -29.19
CA TYR A 13 21.11 28.04 -30.26
C TYR A 13 20.98 28.76 -31.63
N THR A 14 20.28 29.91 -31.70
CA THR A 14 20.13 30.68 -32.96
C THR A 14 21.45 31.24 -33.44
N LYS A 15 22.36 31.59 -32.55
CA LYS A 15 23.65 32.17 -32.92
C LYS A 15 24.67 31.15 -33.42
N TRP A 16 24.65 29.95 -32.90
CA TRP A 16 25.65 28.92 -33.20
C TRP A 16 25.17 27.86 -34.22
N PHE A 17 23.91 27.52 -34.23
CA PHE A 17 23.32 26.48 -35.09
C PHE A 17 22.70 27.00 -36.38
N ARG A 18 22.60 28.33 -36.57
CA ARG A 18 21.84 28.97 -37.67
C ARG A 18 22.33 28.57 -39.08
N LYS A 19 23.61 28.24 -39.25
CA LYS A 19 24.18 27.93 -40.59
C LYS A 19 24.03 26.48 -41.02
N THR A 20 23.90 25.52 -40.12
CA THR A 20 24.01 24.08 -40.47
C THR A 20 22.72 23.29 -40.26
N ILE A 21 21.99 23.49 -39.16
CA ILE A 21 20.82 22.66 -38.81
C ILE A 21 19.51 23.32 -39.26
N PHE A 22 19.38 24.65 -39.18
CA PHE A 22 18.17 25.35 -39.61
C PHE A 22 17.93 25.35 -41.14
N ALA A 23 18.91 25.00 -41.94
CA ALA A 23 18.71 24.83 -43.37
C ALA A 23 17.79 23.63 -43.71
N LYS A 24 17.70 22.62 -42.85
CA LYS A 24 16.88 21.41 -43.05
C LYS A 24 15.49 21.59 -42.46
N LYS A 25 14.43 21.47 -43.27
CA LYS A 25 13.01 21.61 -42.84
C LYS A 25 12.63 20.72 -41.67
N TRP A 26 13.13 19.50 -41.64
CA TRP A 26 12.87 18.54 -40.56
C TRP A 26 13.48 18.94 -39.21
N ALA A 27 14.67 19.55 -39.21
CA ALA A 27 15.30 20.01 -37.97
C ALA A 27 14.51 21.15 -37.32
N ARG A 28 13.96 22.05 -38.13
CA ARG A 28 13.05 23.11 -37.66
C ARG A 28 11.77 22.55 -37.06
N ALA A 29 11.21 21.50 -37.69
CA ALA A 29 10.02 20.85 -37.18
C ALA A 29 10.29 20.17 -35.83
N ILE A 30 11.39 19.42 -35.66
CA ILE A 30 11.78 18.79 -34.39
C ILE A 30 11.95 19.83 -33.29
N ILE A 31 12.65 20.95 -33.58
CA ILE A 31 12.84 22.03 -32.62
C ILE A 31 11.51 22.64 -32.21
N GLY A 32 10.65 22.91 -33.18
CA GLY A 32 9.32 23.46 -32.91
C GLY A 32 8.49 22.55 -32.02
N VAL A 33 8.47 21.25 -32.31
CA VAL A 33 7.79 20.23 -31.48
C VAL A 33 8.40 20.16 -30.09
N SER A 34 9.74 20.20 -29.97
CA SER A 34 10.43 20.19 -28.66
C SER A 34 10.07 21.43 -27.82
N ILE A 35 10.04 22.62 -28.43
CA ILE A 35 9.66 23.85 -27.72
C ILE A 35 8.21 23.75 -27.23
N VAL A 36 7.29 23.34 -28.11
CA VAL A 36 5.88 23.15 -27.74
C VAL A 36 5.73 22.11 -26.65
N GLY A 37 6.46 20.99 -26.73
CA GLY A 37 6.48 19.94 -25.70
C GLY A 37 6.97 20.47 -24.35
N CYS A 38 8.10 21.20 -24.32
CA CYS A 38 8.63 21.81 -23.10
C CYS A 38 7.64 22.85 -22.52
N PHE A 39 7.01 23.64 -23.35
CA PHE A 39 6.00 24.60 -22.91
C PHE A 39 4.76 23.88 -22.33
N ALA A 40 4.28 22.83 -22.97
CA ALA A 40 3.16 22.03 -22.47
C ALA A 40 3.47 21.42 -21.11
N VAL A 41 4.68 20.85 -20.93
CA VAL A 41 5.12 20.32 -19.62
C VAL A 41 5.15 21.42 -18.55
N GLN A 42 5.66 22.61 -18.87
CA GLN A 42 5.68 23.73 -17.91
C GLN A 42 4.25 24.17 -17.54
N VAL A 43 3.34 24.21 -18.50
CA VAL A 43 1.93 24.54 -18.25
C VAL A 43 1.26 23.48 -17.38
N LEU A 44 1.54 22.21 -17.58
CA LEU A 44 1.03 21.13 -16.73
C LEU A 44 1.58 21.21 -15.29
N LEU A 45 2.88 21.44 -15.13
CA LEU A 45 3.53 21.46 -13.82
C LEU A 45 3.23 22.73 -13.01
N TYR A 46 3.21 23.92 -13.67
CA TYR A 46 3.13 25.22 -13.00
C TYR A 46 1.86 26.02 -13.32
N GLY A 47 1.09 25.58 -14.31
CA GLY A 47 -0.14 26.25 -14.74
C GLY A 47 -1.36 25.93 -13.85
N PRO A 48 -2.57 26.21 -14.33
CA PRO A 48 -3.81 26.10 -13.55
C PRO A 48 -4.25 24.64 -13.28
N PHE A 49 -3.46 23.65 -13.63
CA PHE A 49 -3.79 22.23 -13.46
C PHE A 49 -3.38 21.72 -12.08
N SER A 50 -4.04 22.23 -11.02
CA SER A 50 -3.74 21.85 -9.62
C SER A 50 -3.87 20.34 -9.38
N GLY A 51 -4.86 19.69 -9.99
CA GLY A 51 -5.07 18.24 -9.85
C GLY A 51 -3.88 17.43 -10.38
N PHE A 52 -3.31 17.81 -11.55
CA PHE A 52 -2.13 17.14 -12.09
C PHE A 52 -0.91 17.37 -11.18
N ARG A 53 -0.69 18.60 -10.72
CA ARG A 53 0.39 18.91 -9.78
C ARG A 53 0.31 18.10 -8.49
N THR A 54 -0.87 18.08 -7.88
CA THR A 54 -1.13 17.31 -6.66
C THR A 54 -0.85 15.81 -6.89
N TRP A 55 -1.37 15.25 -7.97
CA TRP A 55 -1.11 13.86 -8.33
C TRP A 55 0.38 13.58 -8.53
N PHE A 56 1.08 14.42 -9.29
CA PHE A 56 2.52 14.22 -9.58
C PHE A 56 3.37 14.28 -8.31
N ILE A 57 3.11 15.26 -7.43
CA ILE A 57 3.82 15.41 -6.15
C ILE A 57 3.57 14.20 -5.26
N ILE A 58 2.31 13.83 -5.04
CA ILE A 58 1.96 12.69 -4.18
C ILE A 58 2.53 11.39 -4.76
N ALA A 59 2.36 11.12 -6.05
CA ALA A 59 2.87 9.91 -6.68
C ALA A 59 4.40 9.79 -6.57
N SER A 60 5.13 10.88 -6.88
CA SER A 60 6.60 10.87 -6.82
C SER A 60 7.12 10.71 -5.39
N MET A 61 6.53 11.39 -4.41
CA MET A 61 6.99 11.37 -3.02
C MET A 61 6.73 10.02 -2.33
N ASN A 62 5.75 9.25 -2.79
CA ASN A 62 5.43 7.93 -2.24
C ASN A 62 6.19 6.78 -2.90
N THR A 63 7.08 7.04 -3.85
CA THR A 63 7.94 6.01 -4.44
C THR A 63 9.28 5.94 -3.74
N MET A 64 9.77 4.72 -3.52
CA MET A 64 11.06 4.49 -2.85
C MET A 64 12.24 5.12 -3.62
N ASN A 65 12.20 5.05 -4.95
CA ASN A 65 13.35 5.38 -5.80
C ASN A 65 13.16 6.62 -6.69
N HIS A 66 11.99 7.28 -6.70
CA HIS A 66 11.68 8.34 -7.66
C HIS A 66 11.25 9.66 -7.02
N SER A 67 11.38 9.83 -5.69
CA SER A 67 11.04 11.08 -4.98
C SER A 67 11.83 12.29 -5.51
N TYR A 68 13.05 12.06 -6.01
CA TYR A 68 13.87 13.10 -6.64
C TYR A 68 13.20 13.76 -7.86
N LEU A 69 12.32 13.05 -8.59
CA LEU A 69 11.60 13.61 -9.74
C LEU A 69 10.74 14.81 -9.34
N CYS A 70 10.08 14.74 -8.20
CA CYS A 70 9.31 15.86 -7.67
C CYS A 70 10.22 17.03 -7.31
N GLN A 71 11.36 16.76 -6.64
CA GLN A 71 12.31 17.76 -6.17
C GLN A 71 13.03 18.52 -7.32
N TRP A 72 13.04 17.98 -8.54
CA TRP A 72 13.54 18.72 -9.71
C TRP A 72 12.64 19.88 -10.12
N PHE A 73 11.35 19.81 -9.80
CA PHE A 73 10.35 20.78 -10.27
C PHE A 73 9.77 21.64 -9.15
N TYR A 74 9.73 21.12 -7.91
CA TYR A 74 9.10 21.77 -6.77
C TYR A 74 10.05 21.85 -5.59
N ASN A 75 9.97 22.95 -4.85
CA ASN A 75 10.68 23.12 -3.59
C ASN A 75 9.89 22.50 -2.43
N ASP A 76 10.51 22.42 -1.25
CA ASP A 76 9.93 21.77 -0.07
C ASP A 76 8.63 22.46 0.39
N ASP A 77 8.51 23.79 0.27
CA ASP A 77 7.30 24.52 0.63
C ASP A 77 6.13 24.17 -0.28
N GLN A 78 6.38 24.03 -1.59
CA GLN A 78 5.35 23.65 -2.56
C GLN A 78 4.90 22.19 -2.36
N ILE A 79 5.83 21.31 -2.00
CA ILE A 79 5.53 19.92 -1.65
C ILE A 79 4.72 19.88 -0.36
N ALA A 80 5.14 20.59 0.69
CA ALA A 80 4.43 20.67 1.97
C ALA A 80 3.01 21.24 1.83
N GLU A 81 2.80 22.22 0.96
CA GLU A 81 1.46 22.78 0.70
C GLU A 81 0.50 21.73 0.14
N VAL A 82 0.96 20.84 -0.74
CA VAL A 82 0.14 19.73 -1.23
C VAL A 82 -0.21 18.74 -0.12
N PHE A 83 0.74 18.40 0.75
CA PHE A 83 0.50 17.47 1.86
C PHE A 83 -0.33 18.08 2.99
N LYS A 84 -0.42 19.40 3.11
CA LYS A 84 -1.32 20.08 4.04
C LYS A 84 -2.81 19.78 3.79
N ASP A 85 -3.15 19.53 2.52
CA ASP A 85 -4.51 19.19 2.12
C ASP A 85 -4.68 17.71 1.72
N ASN A 86 -3.61 16.93 1.82
CA ASN A 86 -3.60 15.49 1.52
C ASN A 86 -2.81 14.75 2.59
N TYR A 87 -3.47 14.28 3.63
CA TYR A 87 -2.84 13.52 4.72
C TYR A 87 -3.83 12.54 5.34
N TYR A 88 -3.30 11.61 6.11
CA TYR A 88 -4.07 10.81 7.06
C TYR A 88 -3.60 11.11 8.48
N LYS A 89 -4.48 10.85 9.44
CA LYS A 89 -4.17 10.89 10.86
C LYS A 89 -4.74 9.64 11.51
N GLU A 90 -3.85 8.81 12.04
CA GLU A 90 -4.24 7.63 12.82
C GLU A 90 -5.00 8.04 14.09
N ILE A 91 -5.84 7.13 14.59
CA ILE A 91 -6.51 7.30 15.87
C ILE A 91 -5.45 7.19 16.98
N ASP A 92 -5.39 8.21 17.83
CA ASP A 92 -4.45 8.28 18.95
C ASP A 92 -5.08 7.68 20.22
N GLU A 93 -5.38 6.38 20.15
CA GLU A 93 -5.91 5.57 21.24
C GLU A 93 -5.09 4.29 21.35
N GLU A 94 -4.95 3.78 22.57
CA GLU A 94 -4.45 2.42 22.76
C GLU A 94 -5.49 1.41 22.27
N GLN A 95 -5.02 0.35 21.66
CA GLN A 95 -5.83 -0.75 21.21
C GLN A 95 -6.41 -1.50 22.43
N ASP A 96 -7.73 -1.69 22.46
CA ASP A 96 -8.40 -2.55 23.43
C ASP A 96 -8.58 -3.97 22.88
N LEU A 97 -7.71 -4.88 23.29
CA LEU A 97 -7.80 -6.30 22.90
C LEU A 97 -8.99 -7.02 23.56
N GLY A 98 -9.64 -6.43 24.56
CA GLY A 98 -10.87 -6.96 25.16
C GLY A 98 -12.08 -6.92 24.21
N LEU A 99 -12.02 -6.07 23.17
CA LEU A 99 -13.06 -6.00 22.13
C LEU A 99 -13.04 -7.19 21.15
N ILE A 100 -12.00 -8.01 21.19
CA ILE A 100 -11.83 -9.16 20.30
C ILE A 100 -11.92 -10.45 21.14
N SER A 101 -12.87 -11.31 20.79
CA SER A 101 -13.08 -12.62 21.40
C SER A 101 -13.09 -13.69 20.32
N PRO A 102 -11.96 -14.36 20.03
CA PRO A 102 -11.82 -15.29 18.92
C PRO A 102 -12.52 -16.63 19.18
N ASN A 103 -13.82 -16.58 19.45
CA ASN A 103 -14.66 -17.75 19.74
C ASN A 103 -15.16 -18.45 18.47
N GLY A 104 -14.81 -17.90 17.32
CA GLY A 104 -15.27 -18.38 16.02
C GLY A 104 -16.73 -18.00 15.71
N ILE A 105 -17.06 -18.03 14.44
CA ILE A 105 -18.41 -17.78 13.93
C ILE A 105 -18.73 -18.83 12.86
N SER A 106 -19.96 -19.30 12.81
CA SER A 106 -20.38 -20.13 11.67
C SER A 106 -20.55 -19.33 10.41
N VAL A 107 -20.26 -19.92 9.26
CA VAL A 107 -20.42 -19.27 7.94
C VAL A 107 -21.82 -18.72 7.76
N GLY A 108 -22.86 -19.47 8.14
CA GLY A 108 -24.25 -19.01 7.99
C GLY A 108 -24.62 -17.81 8.88
N LYS A 109 -23.99 -17.65 10.05
CA LYS A 109 -24.15 -16.45 10.87
C LYS A 109 -23.42 -15.25 10.24
N LEU A 110 -22.17 -15.47 9.82
CA LEU A 110 -21.37 -14.44 9.13
C LEU A 110 -22.07 -13.89 7.90
N GLU A 111 -22.64 -14.76 7.05
CA GLU A 111 -23.40 -14.33 5.86
C GLU A 111 -24.60 -13.46 6.22
N LYS A 112 -25.33 -13.79 7.27
CA LYS A 112 -26.47 -12.98 7.73
C LYS A 112 -26.02 -11.59 8.15
N GLU A 113 -24.91 -11.49 8.89
CA GLU A 113 -24.34 -10.22 9.34
C GLU A 113 -23.85 -9.37 8.17
N LEU A 114 -23.21 -9.98 7.17
CA LEU A 114 -22.61 -9.29 6.02
C LEU A 114 -23.61 -8.95 4.90
N LYS A 115 -24.87 -9.39 5.00
CA LYS A 115 -25.87 -9.17 3.94
C LYS A 115 -26.00 -7.70 3.53
N GLY A 116 -25.94 -6.79 4.50
CA GLY A 116 -25.98 -5.34 4.28
C GLY A 116 -24.72 -4.83 3.55
N THR A 117 -23.57 -5.27 3.98
CA THR A 117 -22.26 -4.92 3.43
C THR A 117 -22.11 -5.42 1.98
N ILE A 118 -22.49 -6.66 1.73
CA ILE A 118 -22.50 -7.26 0.38
C ILE A 118 -23.39 -6.43 -0.57
N LYS A 119 -24.57 -6.04 -0.11
CA LYS A 119 -25.46 -5.18 -0.90
C LYS A 119 -24.89 -3.77 -1.11
N LYS A 120 -24.27 -3.18 -0.09
CA LYS A 120 -23.66 -1.82 -0.17
C LYS A 120 -22.60 -1.76 -1.25
N TRP A 121 -21.75 -2.79 -1.33
CA TRP A 121 -20.61 -2.85 -2.22
C TRP A 121 -20.91 -3.54 -3.56
N ASP A 122 -22.16 -3.95 -3.80
CA ASP A 122 -22.54 -4.79 -4.97
C ASP A 122 -21.58 -5.98 -5.13
N ALA A 123 -21.28 -6.60 -4.01
CA ALA A 123 -20.24 -7.62 -3.89
C ALA A 123 -20.79 -9.02 -4.20
N THR A 124 -19.92 -9.90 -4.67
CA THR A 124 -20.24 -11.30 -4.98
C THR A 124 -19.44 -12.24 -4.07
N VAL A 125 -20.12 -13.25 -3.50
CA VAL A 125 -19.45 -14.33 -2.77
C VAL A 125 -18.93 -15.35 -3.78
N GLU A 126 -17.62 -15.41 -3.97
CA GLU A 126 -16.96 -16.28 -4.96
C GLU A 126 -16.73 -17.69 -4.40
N ILE A 127 -16.23 -17.79 -3.18
CA ILE A 127 -15.94 -19.05 -2.50
C ILE A 127 -16.47 -18.97 -1.08
N LYS A 128 -17.04 -20.07 -0.64
CA LYS A 128 -17.53 -20.24 0.73
C LYS A 128 -17.31 -21.66 1.19
N ASN A 129 -16.55 -21.82 2.28
CA ASN A 129 -16.29 -23.10 2.93
C ASN A 129 -16.11 -22.91 4.44
N GLU A 130 -15.76 -23.98 5.15
CA GLU A 130 -15.57 -23.94 6.60
C GLU A 130 -14.33 -23.18 7.09
N ASN A 131 -13.40 -22.84 6.18
CA ASN A 131 -12.15 -22.16 6.54
C ASN A 131 -12.24 -20.65 6.23
N TYR A 132 -12.85 -20.27 5.10
CA TYR A 132 -12.93 -18.87 4.68
C TYR A 132 -14.09 -18.59 3.73
N VAL A 133 -14.41 -17.30 3.64
CA VAL A 133 -15.30 -16.74 2.60
C VAL A 133 -14.49 -15.79 1.76
N LEU A 134 -14.47 -15.98 0.43
CA LEU A 134 -13.88 -15.04 -0.54
C LEU A 134 -14.98 -14.25 -1.22
N ILE A 135 -14.84 -12.94 -1.21
CA ILE A 135 -15.79 -11.99 -1.77
C ILE A 135 -15.06 -11.10 -2.77
N SER A 136 -15.63 -10.91 -3.95
CA SER A 136 -15.19 -9.92 -4.93
C SER A 136 -16.09 -8.70 -4.94
N GLN A 137 -15.53 -7.54 -5.15
CA GLN A 137 -16.24 -6.26 -5.30
C GLN A 137 -15.43 -5.27 -6.13
N LYS A 138 -16.00 -4.10 -6.43
CA LYS A 138 -15.28 -3.01 -7.10
C LYS A 138 -14.98 -1.86 -6.13
N VAL A 139 -13.78 -1.28 -6.29
CA VAL A 139 -13.36 -0.06 -5.61
C VAL A 139 -12.77 0.87 -6.67
N ASN A 140 -13.39 2.02 -6.91
CA ASN A 140 -12.97 2.96 -7.95
C ASN A 140 -12.77 2.30 -9.34
N ASP A 141 -13.70 1.41 -9.72
CA ASP A 141 -13.68 0.55 -10.92
C ASP A 141 -12.53 -0.49 -10.97
N GLN A 142 -11.81 -0.70 -9.89
CA GLN A 142 -10.77 -1.75 -9.78
C GLN A 142 -11.30 -2.95 -9.03
N ASP A 143 -10.75 -4.13 -9.34
CA ASP A 143 -11.09 -5.36 -8.62
C ASP A 143 -10.57 -5.31 -7.19
N ALA A 144 -11.41 -5.71 -6.25
CA ALA A 144 -11.06 -5.85 -4.85
C ALA A 144 -11.55 -7.20 -4.33
N TYR A 145 -10.71 -7.85 -3.54
CA TYR A 145 -10.98 -9.15 -2.95
C TYR A 145 -10.89 -9.06 -1.45
N VAL A 146 -11.96 -9.49 -0.78
CA VAL A 146 -12.03 -9.60 0.68
C VAL A 146 -12.06 -11.08 1.04
N VAL A 147 -11.14 -11.53 1.88
CA VAL A 147 -11.14 -12.88 2.44
C VAL A 147 -11.43 -12.79 3.92
N LEU A 148 -12.41 -13.53 4.37
CA LEU A 148 -12.80 -13.64 5.77
C LEU A 148 -12.36 -15.01 6.29
N CYS A 149 -11.21 -15.07 6.95
CA CYS A 149 -10.69 -16.29 7.55
C CYS A 149 -11.38 -16.53 8.91
N LEU A 150 -12.09 -17.65 9.02
CA LEU A 150 -12.99 -17.92 10.15
C LEU A 150 -12.24 -18.29 11.44
N ASP A 151 -11.06 -18.89 11.30
CA ASP A 151 -10.23 -19.33 12.41
C ASP A 151 -8.89 -18.55 12.42
N PRO A 152 -8.71 -17.57 13.31
CA PRO A 152 -7.49 -16.77 13.36
C PRO A 152 -6.23 -17.59 13.72
N SER A 153 -6.37 -18.77 14.32
CA SER A 153 -5.24 -19.65 14.61
C SER A 153 -4.58 -20.22 13.35
N LYS A 154 -5.32 -20.25 12.24
CA LYS A 154 -4.84 -20.71 10.92
C LYS A 154 -4.15 -19.61 10.12
N VAL A 155 -4.19 -18.37 10.58
CA VAL A 155 -3.46 -17.27 9.98
C VAL A 155 -2.05 -17.25 10.51
N VAL A 156 -1.07 -17.46 9.63
CA VAL A 156 0.35 -17.52 9.98
C VAL A 156 1.19 -16.68 9.05
N LEU A 157 2.29 -16.14 9.55
CA LEU A 157 3.23 -15.40 8.72
C LEU A 157 4.15 -16.36 7.97
N GLY A 158 4.12 -16.28 6.63
CA GLY A 158 5.14 -16.84 5.75
C GLY A 158 6.33 -15.88 5.63
N TYR A 159 7.51 -16.41 5.36
CA TYR A 159 8.69 -15.64 5.05
C TYR A 159 9.55 -16.38 4.03
N SER A 160 10.38 -15.66 3.28
CA SER A 160 11.27 -16.23 2.29
C SER A 160 12.33 -17.11 2.92
N THR A 161 12.57 -18.29 2.34
CA THR A 161 13.74 -19.11 2.69
C THR A 161 15.06 -18.55 2.16
N LYS A 162 14.97 -17.49 1.32
CA LYS A 162 16.10 -16.81 0.68
C LYS A 162 16.37 -15.43 1.29
N LEU A 163 16.15 -15.30 2.61
CA LEU A 163 16.46 -14.06 3.32
C LEU A 163 17.93 -13.68 3.15
N SER A 164 18.19 -12.40 3.06
CA SER A 164 19.53 -11.81 2.86
C SER A 164 20.24 -12.19 1.55
N SER A 165 19.58 -12.95 0.67
CA SER A 165 20.14 -13.27 -0.65
C SER A 165 19.81 -12.24 -1.74
N GLY A 166 18.97 -11.24 -1.41
CA GLY A 166 18.42 -10.26 -2.37
C GLY A 166 17.27 -10.80 -3.23
N ALA A 167 17.22 -12.10 -3.51
CA ALA A 167 16.25 -12.65 -4.48
C ALA A 167 14.82 -12.78 -3.93
N GLY A 168 14.64 -13.07 -2.63
CA GLY A 168 13.33 -13.30 -2.04
C GLY A 168 12.60 -14.53 -2.58
N GLU A 169 11.30 -14.61 -2.31
CA GLU A 169 10.43 -15.71 -2.72
C GLU A 169 9.00 -15.21 -2.90
N TYR A 170 8.38 -15.53 -4.03
CA TYR A 170 7.00 -15.14 -4.30
C TYR A 170 6.00 -15.71 -3.28
N VAL A 171 4.91 -14.97 -3.02
CA VAL A 171 3.83 -15.36 -2.09
C VAL A 171 3.26 -16.74 -2.44
N THR A 172 3.08 -17.06 -3.72
CA THR A 172 2.60 -18.39 -4.17
C THR A 172 3.49 -19.51 -3.67
N LYS A 173 4.83 -19.34 -3.77
CA LYS A 173 5.79 -20.36 -3.31
C LYS A 173 5.82 -20.49 -1.79
N GLN A 174 5.68 -19.39 -1.08
CA GLN A 174 5.57 -19.42 0.38
C GLN A 174 4.29 -20.11 0.83
N ALA A 175 3.15 -19.84 0.14
CA ALA A 175 1.86 -20.48 0.42
C ALA A 175 1.90 -21.99 0.13
N GLU A 176 2.44 -22.41 -1.03
CA GLU A 176 2.64 -23.82 -1.37
C GLU A 176 3.48 -24.55 -0.29
N ARG A 177 4.58 -23.96 0.14
CA ARG A 177 5.48 -24.53 1.15
C ARG A 177 4.82 -24.65 2.54
N LYS A 178 3.85 -23.80 2.83
CA LYS A 178 3.08 -23.81 4.09
C LYS A 178 1.81 -24.66 4.00
N ASP A 179 1.53 -25.26 2.84
CA ASP A 179 0.26 -25.96 2.59
C ASP A 179 -0.96 -25.06 2.88
N ALA A 180 -0.82 -23.79 2.51
CA ALA A 180 -1.84 -22.78 2.78
C ALA A 180 -2.88 -22.76 1.67
N LEU A 181 -4.16 -22.58 2.04
CA LEU A 181 -5.27 -22.46 1.09
C LEU A 181 -5.18 -21.18 0.26
N LEU A 182 -4.60 -20.13 0.85
CA LEU A 182 -4.34 -18.86 0.19
C LEU A 182 -3.17 -18.12 0.86
N GLY A 183 -2.58 -17.18 0.15
CA GLY A 183 -1.55 -16.29 0.65
C GLY A 183 -1.76 -14.86 0.20
N MET A 184 -1.36 -13.91 1.02
CA MET A 184 -1.39 -12.49 0.74
C MET A 184 -0.02 -11.89 1.08
N ASN A 185 0.43 -10.85 0.37
CA ASN A 185 1.64 -10.13 0.76
C ASN A 185 1.43 -9.43 2.11
N ALA A 186 2.53 -9.18 2.81
CA ALA A 186 2.51 -8.55 4.13
C ALA A 186 3.29 -7.21 4.12
N ALA A 187 4.39 -7.12 4.86
CA ALA A 187 5.20 -5.91 4.93
C ALA A 187 6.08 -5.70 3.69
N GLY A 188 6.63 -4.50 3.58
CA GLY A 188 7.59 -4.15 2.56
C GLY A 188 8.99 -4.72 2.82
N PHE A 189 9.81 -4.60 1.81
CA PHE A 189 11.19 -5.09 1.80
C PHE A 189 12.10 -4.06 1.13
N TYR A 190 13.38 -4.11 1.46
CA TYR A 190 14.37 -3.25 0.84
C TYR A 190 14.71 -3.75 -0.57
N ASP A 191 14.40 -2.93 -1.57
CA ASP A 191 14.56 -3.25 -2.99
C ASP A 191 15.01 -2.00 -3.77
N PRO A 192 16.29 -1.61 -3.66
CA PRO A 192 16.78 -0.36 -4.24
C PRO A 192 16.83 -0.35 -5.76
N ASP A 193 16.89 -1.51 -6.40
CA ASP A 193 17.01 -1.69 -7.85
C ASP A 193 15.80 -2.38 -8.50
N SER A 194 14.74 -2.61 -7.73
CA SER A 194 13.51 -3.29 -8.18
C SER A 194 13.73 -4.71 -8.71
N SER A 195 14.77 -5.39 -8.24
CA SER A 195 15.13 -6.76 -8.65
C SER A 195 14.78 -7.83 -7.63
N SER A 196 14.42 -7.43 -6.41
CA SER A 196 14.13 -8.33 -5.30
C SER A 196 12.66 -8.78 -5.27
N ALA A 197 12.42 -9.98 -4.81
CA ALA A 197 11.08 -10.50 -4.49
C ALA A 197 10.92 -10.73 -2.97
N GLY A 198 11.34 -9.77 -2.15
CA GLY A 198 11.16 -9.79 -0.71
C GLY A 198 12.26 -10.48 0.08
N GLY A 199 13.53 -10.43 -0.41
CA GLY A 199 14.67 -11.06 0.25
C GLY A 199 15.16 -10.35 1.52
N ASN A 200 14.86 -9.05 1.67
CA ASN A 200 15.31 -8.23 2.80
C ASN A 200 14.12 -7.53 3.45
N PRO A 201 13.37 -8.20 4.36
CA PRO A 201 12.22 -7.60 5.04
C PRO A 201 12.62 -6.35 5.83
N MET A 202 11.79 -5.31 5.75
CA MET A 202 11.98 -4.07 6.49
C MET A 202 11.45 -4.21 7.93
N GLY A 203 12.22 -3.69 8.90
CA GLY A 203 11.83 -3.65 10.29
C GLY A 203 11.83 -5.02 10.99
N LEU A 204 11.00 -5.14 12.02
CA LEU A 204 10.87 -6.35 12.82
C LEU A 204 9.89 -7.31 12.16
N THR A 205 10.33 -8.55 11.94
CA THR A 205 9.52 -9.67 11.45
C THR A 205 9.60 -10.81 12.44
N ILE A 206 8.45 -11.26 12.95
CA ILE A 206 8.32 -12.38 13.87
C ILE A 206 7.42 -13.44 13.21
N SER A 207 7.85 -14.70 13.20
CA SER A 207 7.04 -15.81 12.75
C SER A 207 7.14 -16.96 13.75
N GLN A 208 5.98 -17.47 14.19
CA GLN A 208 5.85 -18.54 15.18
C GLN A 208 6.69 -18.28 16.46
N GLY A 209 6.62 -17.05 16.98
CA GLY A 209 7.35 -16.64 18.18
C GLY A 209 8.88 -16.53 18.02
N LYS A 210 9.38 -16.49 16.79
CA LYS A 210 10.81 -16.32 16.50
C LYS A 210 11.06 -15.06 15.68
N VAL A 211 12.08 -14.31 16.04
CA VAL A 211 12.55 -13.18 15.24
C VAL A 211 13.19 -13.70 13.97
N ILE A 212 12.62 -13.34 12.83
CA ILE A 212 13.10 -13.70 11.50
C ILE A 212 14.01 -12.61 10.94
N SER A 213 13.62 -11.35 11.13
CA SER A 213 14.38 -10.16 10.75
C SER A 213 14.16 -9.05 11.77
N ASN A 214 15.15 -8.20 11.96
CA ASN A 214 15.05 -7.00 12.78
C ASN A 214 15.97 -5.92 12.17
N ASP A 215 15.58 -5.45 10.99
CA ASP A 215 16.33 -4.41 10.28
C ASP A 215 15.95 -3.04 10.81
N LYS A 216 16.86 -2.45 11.61
CA LYS A 216 16.70 -1.12 12.20
C LYS A 216 17.04 0.02 11.23
N SER A 217 17.66 -0.28 10.09
CA SER A 217 18.11 0.74 9.13
C SER A 217 16.97 1.24 8.24
N SER A 218 15.89 0.48 8.14
CA SER A 218 14.79 0.72 7.22
C SER A 218 13.55 1.40 7.84
N TYR A 219 13.68 2.01 9.03
CA TYR A 219 12.61 2.81 9.66
C TYR A 219 12.24 4.07 8.84
N ARG A 220 12.02 3.90 7.55
CA ARG A 220 11.52 4.97 6.68
C ARG A 220 10.00 5.16 6.84
N TYR A 221 9.35 4.20 7.50
CA TYR A 221 7.96 4.27 7.91
C TYR A 221 7.94 4.23 9.43
N ASP A 222 7.33 5.23 10.05
CA ASP A 222 6.97 5.23 11.48
C ASP A 222 5.86 4.21 11.77
N GLY A 223 5.81 3.14 10.97
CA GLY A 223 4.88 2.04 11.08
C GLY A 223 5.15 1.25 12.35
N GLY A 224 4.10 0.84 13.00
CA GLY A 224 4.17 0.00 14.17
C GLY A 224 4.26 -1.49 13.80
N LEU A 225 4.40 -2.32 14.83
CA LEU A 225 4.27 -3.75 14.72
C LEU A 225 2.79 -4.13 14.50
N ILE A 226 2.54 -4.98 13.52
CA ILE A 226 1.21 -5.47 13.14
C ILE A 226 1.26 -6.99 13.12
N GLY A 227 0.34 -7.66 13.81
CA GLY A 227 0.35 -9.12 13.80
C GLY A 227 -0.62 -9.75 14.79
N PHE A 228 -0.30 -10.94 15.26
CA PHE A 228 -1.12 -11.72 16.17
C PHE A 228 -0.32 -12.11 17.42
N ASP A 229 -0.98 -12.05 18.56
CA ASP A 229 -0.47 -12.61 19.80
C ASP A 229 -0.74 -14.12 19.93
N SER A 230 -0.33 -14.73 21.06
CA SER A 230 -0.57 -16.14 21.38
C SER A 230 -2.04 -16.49 21.54
N ASP A 231 -2.91 -15.52 21.81
CA ASP A 231 -4.35 -15.68 21.93
C ASP A 231 -5.08 -15.48 20.59
N ASN A 232 -4.33 -15.35 19.49
CA ASN A 232 -4.82 -15.09 18.14
C ASN A 232 -5.59 -13.76 17.99
N LYS A 233 -5.27 -12.77 18.80
CA LYS A 233 -5.78 -11.43 18.71
C LYS A 233 -4.86 -10.56 17.86
N PHE A 234 -5.46 -9.76 16.98
CA PHE A 234 -4.72 -8.85 16.11
C PHE A 234 -4.21 -7.66 16.90
N VAL A 235 -2.89 -7.54 16.99
CA VAL A 235 -2.19 -6.49 17.74
C VAL A 235 -1.57 -5.46 16.81
N MET A 236 -1.59 -4.20 17.24
CA MET A 236 -0.96 -3.05 16.59
C MET A 236 -0.21 -2.25 17.64
N ILE A 237 1.12 -2.19 17.58
CA ILE A 237 1.95 -1.57 18.61
C ILE A 237 2.93 -0.59 17.94
N LYS A 238 2.83 0.70 18.25
CA LYS A 238 3.60 1.76 17.55
C LYS A 238 5.11 1.61 17.67
N GLN A 239 5.61 1.30 18.86
CA GLN A 239 7.05 1.14 19.08
C GLN A 239 7.30 0.00 20.07
N ILE A 240 8.08 -0.99 19.65
CA ILE A 240 8.39 -2.14 20.48
C ILE A 240 9.72 -2.76 20.05
N SER A 241 10.51 -3.19 21.01
CA SER A 241 11.71 -3.98 20.73
C SER A 241 11.36 -5.44 20.46
N ALA A 242 12.26 -6.17 19.76
CA ALA A 242 12.05 -7.59 19.50
C ALA A 242 11.91 -8.41 20.78
N SER A 243 12.73 -8.14 21.80
CA SER A 243 12.66 -8.83 23.10
C SER A 243 11.35 -8.56 23.84
N GLU A 244 10.85 -7.36 23.78
CA GLU A 244 9.60 -6.96 24.41
C GLU A 244 8.40 -7.57 23.66
N ALA A 245 8.43 -7.60 22.33
CA ALA A 245 7.41 -8.24 21.52
C ALA A 245 7.28 -9.74 21.84
N LEU A 246 8.41 -10.45 21.92
CA LEU A 246 8.42 -11.84 22.34
C LEU A 246 7.93 -12.01 23.78
N GLY A 247 8.34 -11.12 24.69
CA GLY A 247 7.88 -11.13 26.09
C GLY A 247 6.37 -10.89 26.25
N ARG A 248 5.73 -10.20 25.30
CA ARG A 248 4.28 -10.02 25.23
C ARG A 248 3.55 -11.16 24.52
N GLY A 249 4.26 -12.21 24.11
CA GLY A 249 3.66 -13.37 23.44
C GLY A 249 3.27 -13.10 21.97
N ILE A 250 3.94 -12.16 21.29
CA ILE A 250 3.70 -11.95 19.87
C ILE A 250 4.11 -13.20 19.08
N ARG A 251 3.13 -13.80 18.39
CA ARG A 251 3.28 -15.03 17.63
C ARG A 251 3.80 -14.79 16.21
N ASP A 252 3.11 -13.94 15.48
CA ASP A 252 3.40 -13.59 14.09
C ASP A 252 3.21 -12.08 13.90
N ALA A 253 4.21 -11.38 13.40
CA ALA A 253 4.10 -9.94 13.19
C ALA A 253 5.11 -9.39 12.19
N VAL A 254 4.78 -8.25 11.61
CA VAL A 254 5.60 -7.45 10.71
C VAL A 254 5.55 -5.98 11.10
N THR A 255 6.55 -5.20 10.74
CA THR A 255 6.53 -3.74 10.87
C THR A 255 5.95 -3.13 9.61
N TRP A 256 4.81 -2.42 9.73
CA TRP A 256 4.20 -1.67 8.61
C TRP A 256 3.12 -0.70 9.13
N GLY A 257 2.43 -0.01 8.21
CA GLY A 257 1.34 0.92 8.52
C GLY A 257 0.84 1.67 7.29
N PRO A 258 -0.04 2.64 7.48
CA PRO A 258 -0.64 3.12 8.73
C PRO A 258 -1.69 2.17 9.33
N TYR A 259 -2.07 2.42 10.59
CA TYR A 259 -3.24 1.80 11.20
C TYR A 259 -4.50 2.43 10.63
N LEU A 260 -5.39 1.59 10.12
CA LEU A 260 -6.61 2.02 9.42
C LEU A 260 -7.81 2.14 10.37
N VAL A 261 -7.92 1.21 11.29
CA VAL A 261 -9.01 1.13 12.27
C VAL A 261 -8.43 0.75 13.62
N VAL A 262 -8.81 1.46 14.67
CA VAL A 262 -8.48 1.18 16.07
C VAL A 262 -9.77 1.21 16.89
N ASN A 263 -10.07 0.12 17.61
CA ASN A 263 -11.27 -0.01 18.45
C ASN A 263 -12.58 0.31 17.68
N GLY A 264 -12.65 -0.08 16.40
CA GLY A 264 -13.80 0.19 15.54
C GLY A 264 -13.87 1.61 14.98
N LYS A 265 -12.87 2.48 15.27
CA LYS A 265 -12.81 3.86 14.76
C LYS A 265 -11.83 3.94 13.59
N SER A 266 -12.30 4.49 12.47
CA SER A 266 -11.48 4.74 11.28
C SER A 266 -10.51 5.90 11.49
N LEU A 267 -9.32 5.80 10.87
CA LEU A 267 -8.41 6.93 10.77
C LEU A 267 -9.08 8.13 10.05
N LEU A 268 -8.60 9.32 10.32
CA LEU A 268 -9.06 10.52 9.64
C LEU A 268 -8.24 10.73 8.36
N VAL A 269 -8.94 10.98 7.24
CA VAL A 269 -8.29 11.24 5.94
C VAL A 269 -8.74 12.59 5.40
N LYS A 270 -7.78 13.38 4.90
CA LYS A 270 -8.03 14.58 4.10
C LYS A 270 -7.49 14.35 2.69
N GLY A 271 -8.28 14.71 1.68
CA GLY A 271 -7.92 14.47 0.27
C GLY A 271 -7.70 12.98 -0.02
N THR A 272 -6.58 12.65 -0.66
CA THR A 272 -6.19 11.25 -0.95
C THR A 272 -5.39 10.60 0.18
N GLY A 273 -5.32 11.22 1.36
CA GLY A 273 -4.53 10.71 2.48
C GLY A 273 -3.01 10.88 2.30
N GLY A 274 -2.56 11.66 1.33
CA GLY A 274 -1.13 11.84 1.03
C GLY A 274 -0.45 10.63 0.41
N MET A 275 -1.16 9.52 0.21
CA MET A 275 -0.63 8.29 -0.40
C MET A 275 -1.23 8.00 -1.78
N GLY A 276 -2.18 8.83 -2.25
CA GLY A 276 -2.81 8.71 -3.57
C GLY A 276 -3.56 7.40 -3.79
N TYR A 277 -3.87 7.13 -5.07
CA TYR A 277 -4.52 5.90 -5.53
C TYR A 277 -3.47 4.88 -5.95
N ALA A 278 -3.56 3.66 -5.43
CA ALA A 278 -2.66 2.56 -5.79
C ALA A 278 -3.35 1.20 -5.55
N ALA A 279 -2.74 0.12 -6.03
CA ALA A 279 -3.04 -1.21 -5.51
C ALA A 279 -2.71 -1.23 -4.02
N ARG A 280 -3.54 -1.89 -3.23
CA ARG A 280 -3.45 -1.85 -1.77
C ARG A 280 -3.68 -3.23 -1.18
N THR A 281 -3.07 -3.42 -0.03
CA THR A 281 -3.26 -4.61 0.80
C THR A 281 -3.51 -4.18 2.23
N ALA A 282 -4.47 -4.81 2.90
CA ALA A 282 -4.76 -4.53 4.30
C ALA A 282 -5.19 -5.81 5.04
N ILE A 283 -5.00 -5.79 6.35
CA ILE A 283 -5.40 -6.87 7.27
C ILE A 283 -6.14 -6.28 8.46
N GLY A 284 -7.12 -7.01 8.97
CA GLY A 284 -7.86 -6.61 10.17
C GLY A 284 -8.49 -7.79 10.87
N GLN A 285 -9.11 -7.54 12.01
CA GLN A 285 -9.83 -8.55 12.77
C GLN A 285 -11.14 -8.00 13.32
N ARG A 286 -12.18 -8.81 13.25
CA ARG A 286 -13.50 -8.58 13.79
C ARG A 286 -13.56 -8.90 15.29
N ALA A 287 -14.64 -8.46 15.94
CA ALA A 287 -14.89 -8.77 17.37
C ALA A 287 -15.02 -10.29 17.64
N ASP A 288 -15.52 -11.06 16.69
CA ASP A 288 -15.67 -12.50 16.76
C ASP A 288 -14.40 -13.30 16.44
N GLY A 289 -13.31 -12.60 16.13
CA GLY A 289 -12.00 -13.17 15.82
C GLY A 289 -11.77 -13.45 14.34
N VAL A 290 -12.77 -13.33 13.46
CA VAL A 290 -12.59 -13.49 12.02
C VAL A 290 -11.56 -12.50 11.51
N VAL A 291 -10.56 -13.01 10.77
CA VAL A 291 -9.51 -12.18 10.16
C VAL A 291 -9.94 -11.76 8.76
N ILE A 292 -9.80 -10.48 8.48
CA ILE A 292 -10.14 -9.87 7.20
C ILE A 292 -8.84 -9.61 6.44
N PHE A 293 -8.69 -10.21 5.25
CA PHE A 293 -7.70 -9.83 4.26
C PHE A 293 -8.38 -9.01 3.17
N LEU A 294 -7.75 -7.92 2.75
CA LEU A 294 -8.23 -7.08 1.66
C LEU A 294 -7.08 -6.81 0.68
N VAL A 295 -7.32 -7.11 -0.58
CA VAL A 295 -6.43 -6.74 -1.68
C VAL A 295 -7.24 -5.97 -2.72
N VAL A 296 -6.79 -4.79 -3.08
CA VAL A 296 -7.38 -3.96 -4.14
C VAL A 296 -6.38 -3.82 -5.27
N ASP A 297 -6.81 -4.13 -6.48
CA ASP A 297 -5.98 -3.96 -7.68
C ASP A 297 -5.89 -2.48 -8.10
N SER A 298 -5.04 -2.18 -9.04
CA SER A 298 -4.91 -0.84 -9.61
C SER A 298 -4.67 -0.87 -11.12
N ASN A 299 -5.06 0.22 -11.75
CA ASN A 299 -4.70 0.50 -13.13
C ASN A 299 -3.80 1.73 -13.18
N ALA A 300 -2.50 1.51 -13.21
CA ALA A 300 -1.48 2.57 -13.19
C ALA A 300 -1.66 3.58 -14.35
N SER A 301 -2.08 3.12 -15.54
CA SER A 301 -2.29 3.99 -16.70
C SER A 301 -3.49 4.94 -16.55
N ARG A 302 -4.40 4.65 -15.61
CA ARG A 302 -5.58 5.47 -15.31
C ARG A 302 -5.50 6.14 -13.94
N SER A 303 -4.39 5.99 -13.20
CA SER A 303 -4.24 6.45 -11.81
C SER A 303 -5.39 6.00 -10.92
N LYS A 304 -5.85 4.76 -11.10
CA LYS A 304 -6.95 4.16 -10.34
C LYS A 304 -6.42 3.09 -9.39
N GLY A 305 -7.10 2.92 -8.31
CA GLY A 305 -6.79 2.00 -7.21
C GLY A 305 -7.56 2.45 -5.97
N ALA A 306 -7.09 2.09 -4.79
CA ALA A 306 -7.68 2.52 -3.53
C ALA A 306 -6.81 3.56 -2.80
N THR A 307 -7.48 4.45 -2.07
CA THR A 307 -6.88 5.36 -1.08
C THR A 307 -6.87 4.71 0.31
N MET A 308 -6.23 5.36 1.29
CA MET A 308 -6.31 4.92 2.69
C MET A 308 -7.74 5.00 3.26
N LEU A 309 -8.53 5.96 2.78
CA LEU A 309 -9.94 6.08 3.17
C LEU A 309 -10.74 4.88 2.66
N ASP A 310 -10.59 4.52 1.39
CA ASP A 310 -11.29 3.36 0.81
C ASP A 310 -10.99 2.08 1.61
N LEU A 311 -9.71 1.85 1.96
CA LEU A 311 -9.34 0.69 2.77
C LEU A 311 -10.01 0.70 4.15
N ALA A 312 -9.97 1.86 4.82
CA ALA A 312 -10.54 1.98 6.15
C ALA A 312 -12.07 1.80 6.14
N GLU A 313 -12.76 2.35 5.14
CA GLU A 313 -14.22 2.17 4.96
C GLU A 313 -14.57 0.70 4.73
N ILE A 314 -13.84 0.02 3.84
CA ILE A 314 -14.07 -1.41 3.58
C ILE A 314 -13.84 -2.21 4.86
N MET A 315 -12.73 -1.98 5.57
CA MET A 315 -12.44 -2.70 6.81
C MET A 315 -13.53 -2.51 7.87
N VAL A 316 -14.03 -1.28 8.06
CA VAL A 316 -15.14 -1.00 8.98
C VAL A 316 -16.43 -1.67 8.53
N ASP A 317 -16.77 -1.61 7.26
CA ASP A 317 -17.98 -2.21 6.70
C ASP A 317 -18.00 -3.74 6.85
N TYR A 318 -16.83 -4.39 6.74
CA TYR A 318 -16.68 -5.83 7.02
C TYR A 318 -16.54 -6.15 8.51
N GLY A 319 -16.62 -5.15 9.38
CA GLY A 319 -16.70 -5.29 10.83
C GLY A 319 -15.36 -5.37 11.56
N ALA A 320 -14.28 -4.85 10.98
CA ALA A 320 -12.99 -4.79 11.66
C ALA A 320 -13.09 -3.93 12.94
N ILE A 321 -12.63 -4.49 14.04
CA ILE A 321 -12.35 -3.75 15.29
C ILE A 321 -10.98 -3.08 15.18
N ASN A 322 -10.02 -3.80 14.63
CA ASN A 322 -8.68 -3.30 14.37
C ASN A 322 -8.25 -3.67 12.95
N ALA A 323 -7.61 -2.76 12.25
CA ALA A 323 -7.09 -2.99 10.91
C ALA A 323 -5.88 -2.12 10.61
N ALA A 324 -5.00 -2.61 9.75
CA ALA A 324 -3.81 -1.90 9.31
C ALA A 324 -3.57 -2.11 7.80
N ASN A 325 -2.97 -1.08 7.17
CA ASN A 325 -2.44 -1.19 5.83
C ASN A 325 -1.16 -2.04 5.83
N LEU A 326 -0.99 -2.80 4.78
CA LEU A 326 0.22 -3.56 4.46
C LEU A 326 0.89 -2.97 3.22
N ASP A 327 1.95 -3.62 2.72
CA ASP A 327 2.64 -3.16 1.53
C ASP A 327 1.72 -3.21 0.30
N GLY A 328 1.81 -2.20 -0.52
CA GLY A 328 0.92 -1.96 -1.65
C GLY A 328 1.64 -1.87 -3.00
N GLY A 329 0.98 -1.24 -3.97
CA GLY A 329 1.52 -1.08 -5.30
C GLY A 329 1.77 -2.42 -5.99
N THR A 330 2.95 -2.60 -6.55
CA THR A 330 3.34 -3.85 -7.25
C THR A 330 3.47 -5.07 -6.33
N SER A 331 3.50 -4.86 -5.02
CA SER A 331 3.54 -5.94 -4.03
C SER A 331 2.17 -6.54 -3.74
N SER A 332 1.07 -5.82 -4.06
CA SER A 332 -0.30 -6.29 -3.75
C SER A 332 -0.61 -7.58 -4.49
N VAL A 333 -0.83 -8.64 -3.75
CA VAL A 333 -1.14 -9.97 -4.29
C VAL A 333 -2.01 -10.76 -3.34
N LEU A 334 -3.04 -11.42 -3.89
CA LEU A 334 -3.77 -12.50 -3.27
C LEU A 334 -3.55 -13.74 -4.15
N ALA A 335 -2.96 -14.77 -3.58
CA ALA A 335 -2.58 -15.99 -4.29
C ALA A 335 -3.33 -17.20 -3.73
N MET A 336 -3.83 -18.03 -4.64
CA MET A 336 -4.33 -19.37 -4.32
C MET A 336 -3.36 -20.36 -4.96
N PRO A 337 -2.75 -21.28 -4.18
CA PRO A 337 -1.93 -22.34 -4.76
C PRO A 337 -2.72 -23.21 -5.72
N SER A 338 -2.08 -23.68 -6.78
CA SER A 338 -2.71 -24.47 -7.85
C SER A 338 -3.18 -25.88 -7.43
N SER A 339 -2.99 -26.23 -6.18
CA SER A 339 -3.39 -27.51 -5.56
C SER A 339 -4.69 -27.43 -4.77
N VAL A 340 -5.39 -26.31 -4.79
CA VAL A 340 -6.68 -26.11 -4.08
C VAL A 340 -7.85 -26.21 -5.07
#